data_01e98d61d1b3b60f70d0d0ec0ed412a9
#
_entry.id   01e98d61d1b3b60f70d0d0ec0ed412a9
#
_cell.length_a   1.000
_cell.length_b   1.000
_cell.length_c   1.000
_cell.angle_alpha   90.00
_cell.angle_beta   90.00
_cell.angle_gamma   90.00
#
_symmetry.space_group_name_H-M   'P 1'
#
loop_
_entity.id
_entity.type
_entity.pdbx_description
1 polymer ?
#
loop_
_entity_poly.entity_id
_entity_poly.type
_entity_poly.pdbx_seq_one_letter_code
_entity_poly.pdbx_strand_id
1 'polypeptide(L)'
;MINMNKIFKNILSVAVVSASLVSCSQVDMISDVELEEQKQSTTITLNMHSDWQGTPIVFATNAMGFYNKAFTYNLNGENKMNVPVGKYKFYVINRDEADFDYEKLDFKKLPMDDLYYGDVKIGHKIDDLSSITDEGVKNALSGEYAKLRGGVLRGDSTMLVDVKLGQNVSVTTQKPYTLTTDYLISGSVTSNDNYIDKIYVEICDIVAKKRPNGSSLGKKIKGLLTYSGVKKGGKKDLKKSLLVLGVAKSGTANIYVRFLNSDKSTAPEKRTVNYTVVDGQDDNGANRRIIKLGDITF
;
A
#
# COMPACT_ATOMS: atom_id res chain seq x y z
N MET A 1 -7.28 67.25 31.88
CA MET A 1 -8.20 66.07 31.85
C MET A 1 -7.92 65.33 30.55
N ILE A 2 -7.16 64.24 30.63
CA ILE A 2 -6.77 63.42 29.48
C ILE A 2 -7.97 62.55 29.14
N ASN A 3 -8.43 62.60 27.89
CA ASN A 3 -9.67 61.99 27.43
C ASN A 3 -9.48 60.43 27.29
N MET A 4 -9.75 59.72 28.41
CA MET A 4 -9.64 58.26 28.53
C MET A 4 -10.40 57.49 27.44
N ASN A 5 -11.45 58.01 26.87
CA ASN A 5 -12.22 57.36 25.80
C ASN A 5 -11.46 57.23 24.47
N LYS A 6 -10.44 58.06 24.22
CA LYS A 6 -9.59 57.96 23.03
C LYS A 6 -8.55 56.89 23.16
N ILE A 7 -8.09 56.66 24.37
CA ILE A 7 -7.09 55.61 24.67
C ILE A 7 -7.73 54.24 24.60
N PHE A 8 -8.95 54.09 25.12
CA PHE A 8 -9.71 52.81 25.04
C PHE A 8 -10.08 52.41 23.62
N LYS A 9 -10.44 53.38 22.75
CA LYS A 9 -10.73 53.09 21.34
C LYS A 9 -9.48 52.63 20.56
N ASN A 10 -8.34 53.19 20.86
CA ASN A 10 -7.09 52.79 20.19
C ASN A 10 -6.55 51.45 20.70
N ILE A 11 -6.76 51.13 21.98
CA ILE A 11 -6.39 49.81 22.53
C ILE A 11 -7.33 48.71 21.99
N LEU A 12 -8.63 49.00 21.84
CA LEU A 12 -9.57 48.02 21.30
C LEU A 12 -9.34 47.78 19.80
N SER A 13 -8.96 48.81 19.02
CA SER A 13 -8.67 48.66 17.60
C SER A 13 -7.34 47.89 17.36
N VAL A 14 -6.34 48.08 18.24
CA VAL A 14 -5.08 47.31 18.16
C VAL A 14 -5.31 45.83 18.57
N ALA A 15 -6.18 45.59 19.56
CA ALA A 15 -6.50 44.24 19.99
C ALA A 15 -7.32 43.46 18.93
N VAL A 16 -8.22 44.12 18.20
CA VAL A 16 -9.02 43.53 17.13
C VAL A 16 -8.15 43.27 15.88
N VAL A 17 -7.22 44.17 15.55
CA VAL A 17 -6.29 43.97 14.44
C VAL A 17 -5.28 42.85 14.74
N SER A 18 -4.82 42.76 15.99
CA SER A 18 -3.94 41.65 16.37
C SER A 18 -4.66 40.28 16.42
N ALA A 19 -5.95 40.24 16.78
CA ALA A 19 -6.75 39.02 16.76
C ALA A 19 -7.09 38.54 15.33
N SER A 20 -7.28 39.48 14.38
CA SER A 20 -7.54 39.13 12.98
C SER A 20 -6.23 38.72 12.23
N LEU A 21 -5.07 39.22 12.64
CA LEU A 21 -3.80 38.80 12.09
C LEU A 21 -3.37 37.40 12.60
N VAL A 22 -3.75 37.04 13.82
CA VAL A 22 -3.49 35.70 14.37
C VAL A 22 -4.33 34.63 13.67
N SER A 23 -5.53 34.93 13.18
CA SER A 23 -6.36 33.93 12.49
C SER A 23 -5.93 33.66 11.03
N CYS A 24 -5.31 34.63 10.34
CA CYS A 24 -4.76 34.42 9.00
C CYS A 24 -3.33 33.84 9.00
N SER A 25 -2.57 34.04 10.09
CA SER A 25 -1.19 33.56 10.18
C SER A 25 -1.04 32.17 10.76
N GLN A 26 -2.12 31.55 11.26
CA GLN A 26 -1.99 30.20 11.83
C GLN A 26 -1.59 29.14 10.79
N VAL A 27 -1.96 29.32 9.52
CA VAL A 27 -1.53 28.41 8.44
C VAL A 27 -0.08 28.69 8.04
N ASP A 28 0.32 29.97 8.01
CA ASP A 28 1.71 30.37 7.69
C ASP A 28 2.66 30.14 8.87
N MET A 29 2.20 30.32 10.12
CA MET A 29 3.00 30.02 11.30
C MET A 29 3.31 28.54 11.48
N ILE A 30 2.41 27.64 11.04
CA ILE A 30 2.72 26.19 11.03
C ILE A 30 3.87 25.91 10.05
N SER A 31 3.90 26.56 8.89
CA SER A 31 4.97 26.39 7.92
C SER A 31 6.30 27.03 8.39
N ASP A 32 6.24 28.14 9.10
CA ASP A 32 7.44 28.84 9.62
C ASP A 32 8.01 28.11 10.83
N VAL A 33 7.19 27.58 11.71
CA VAL A 33 7.62 26.73 12.84
C VAL A 33 8.22 25.42 12.32
N GLU A 34 7.61 24.79 11.31
CA GLU A 34 8.18 23.59 10.65
C GLU A 34 9.52 23.91 9.96
N LEU A 35 9.68 25.09 9.36
CA LEU A 35 10.92 25.55 8.75
C LEU A 35 12.01 25.86 9.79
N GLU A 36 11.66 26.41 10.93
CA GLU A 36 12.59 26.67 12.04
C GLU A 36 12.98 25.38 12.77
N GLU A 37 12.06 24.46 12.98
CA GLU A 37 12.33 23.15 13.54
C GLU A 37 13.23 22.30 12.62
N GLN A 38 13.12 22.46 11.30
CA GLN A 38 14.04 21.84 10.33
C GLN A 38 15.48 22.32 10.44
N LYS A 39 15.71 23.53 10.96
CA LYS A 39 17.06 24.06 11.18
C LYS A 39 17.75 23.43 12.40
N GLN A 40 16.97 22.90 13.35
CA GLN A 40 17.47 22.24 14.55
C GLN A 40 17.16 20.75 14.46
N SER A 41 18.11 19.97 13.99
CA SER A 41 17.96 18.51 13.90
C SER A 41 18.85 17.79 14.90
N THR A 42 18.43 16.61 15.31
CA THR A 42 19.24 15.70 16.11
C THR A 42 19.33 14.34 15.44
N THR A 43 20.40 13.61 15.72
CA THR A 43 20.59 12.27 15.20
C THR A 43 19.80 11.27 16.04
N ILE A 44 18.93 10.51 15.40
CA ILE A 44 18.21 9.39 16.00
C ILE A 44 18.85 8.09 15.54
N THR A 45 19.06 7.17 16.48
CA THR A 45 19.47 5.81 16.19
C THR A 45 18.25 4.89 16.20
N LEU A 46 18.04 4.14 15.12
CA LEU A 46 16.98 3.16 15.01
C LEU A 46 17.52 1.76 15.32
N ASN A 47 17.09 1.20 16.44
CA ASN A 47 17.43 -0.19 16.80
C ASN A 47 16.42 -1.14 16.14
N MET A 48 16.88 -1.84 15.11
CA MET A 48 16.05 -2.78 14.36
C MET A 48 15.86 -4.06 15.13
N HIS A 49 14.63 -4.56 15.20
CA HIS A 49 14.35 -5.92 15.68
C HIS A 49 15.02 -6.95 14.77
N SER A 50 15.51 -8.07 15.32
CA SER A 50 16.25 -9.11 14.59
C SER A 50 15.48 -9.74 13.41
N ASP A 51 14.16 -9.71 13.45
CA ASP A 51 13.29 -10.26 12.38
C ASP A 51 13.13 -9.32 11.16
N TRP A 52 13.71 -8.11 11.20
CA TRP A 52 13.73 -7.24 10.05
C TRP A 52 14.63 -7.79 8.95
N GLN A 53 14.13 -7.79 7.73
CA GLN A 53 14.85 -8.22 6.53
C GLN A 53 14.79 -7.13 5.46
N GLY A 54 15.89 -6.95 4.75
CA GLY A 54 16.02 -5.95 3.70
C GLY A 54 16.37 -4.55 4.23
N THR A 55 16.42 -3.58 3.34
CA THR A 55 16.74 -2.18 3.69
C THR A 55 15.45 -1.46 4.11
N PRO A 56 15.36 -0.97 5.34
CA PRO A 56 14.16 -0.27 5.79
C PRO A 56 14.07 1.13 5.18
N ILE A 57 12.82 1.56 4.94
CA ILE A 57 12.47 2.96 4.75
C ILE A 57 11.67 3.42 5.96
N VAL A 58 11.99 4.60 6.46
CA VAL A 58 11.32 5.17 7.63
C VAL A 58 10.52 6.39 7.21
N PHE A 59 9.28 6.44 7.64
CA PHE A 59 8.40 7.58 7.48
C PHE A 59 8.10 8.15 8.87
N ALA A 60 8.25 9.46 9.04
CA ALA A 60 7.87 10.14 10.26
C ALA A 60 6.64 11.00 10.01
N THR A 61 5.65 10.90 10.90
CA THR A 61 4.51 11.81 10.98
C THR A 61 4.64 12.62 12.25
N ASN A 62 4.16 13.87 12.24
CA ASN A 62 4.11 14.64 13.49
C ASN A 62 3.09 14.05 14.49
N ALA A 63 3.00 14.64 15.69
CA ALA A 63 2.10 14.15 16.74
C ALA A 63 0.61 14.13 16.35
N MET A 64 0.21 14.91 15.35
CA MET A 64 -1.15 14.95 14.82
C MET A 64 -1.39 13.95 13.69
N GLY A 65 -0.38 13.15 13.30
CA GLY A 65 -0.48 12.14 12.25
C GLY A 65 -0.18 12.67 10.83
N PHE A 66 0.28 13.91 10.69
CA PHE A 66 0.63 14.47 9.40
C PHE A 66 2.01 14.01 8.95
N TYR A 67 2.11 13.61 7.70
CA TYR A 67 3.34 13.22 7.06
C TYR A 67 3.89 14.36 6.20
N ASN A 68 5.18 14.66 6.37
CA ASN A 68 5.94 15.53 5.48
C ASN A 68 6.93 14.67 4.66
N LYS A 69 6.97 14.87 3.35
CA LYS A 69 7.89 14.17 2.44
C LYS A 69 9.36 14.32 2.87
N ALA A 70 9.71 15.44 3.49
CA ALA A 70 11.05 15.67 4.04
C ALA A 70 11.43 14.67 5.15
N PHE A 71 10.44 14.03 5.78
CA PHE A 71 10.65 13.05 6.85
C PHE A 71 10.60 11.61 6.34
N THR A 72 11.10 11.37 5.14
CA THR A 72 11.35 10.02 4.62
C THR A 72 12.85 9.75 4.67
N TYR A 73 13.23 8.71 5.38
CA TYR A 73 14.61 8.32 5.58
C TYR A 73 14.89 6.95 4.98
N ASN A 74 15.86 6.88 4.08
CA ASN A 74 16.39 5.64 3.53
C ASN A 74 17.62 5.25 4.36
N LEU A 75 17.51 4.20 5.15
CA LEU A 75 18.61 3.73 6.00
C LEU A 75 19.51 2.81 5.18
N ASN A 76 20.57 3.39 4.61
CA ASN A 76 21.56 2.65 3.80
C ASN A 76 22.68 2.11 4.71
N GLY A 77 22.39 1.10 5.52
CA GLY A 77 23.39 0.41 6.34
C GLY A 77 23.73 1.07 7.68
N GLU A 78 23.57 2.39 7.83
CA GLU A 78 23.61 3.07 9.12
C GLU A 78 22.20 3.28 9.62
N ASN A 79 21.86 2.70 10.77
CA ASN A 79 20.54 2.87 11.39
C ASN A 79 20.41 4.25 12.06
N LYS A 80 20.86 5.30 11.38
CA LYS A 80 20.84 6.67 11.86
C LYS A 80 20.12 7.60 10.90
N MET A 81 19.37 8.54 11.45
CA MET A 81 18.65 9.56 10.68
C MET A 81 18.69 10.89 11.41
N ASN A 82 18.80 11.98 10.66
CA ASN A 82 18.67 13.33 11.21
C ASN A 82 17.21 13.74 11.18
N VAL A 83 16.64 14.00 12.35
CA VAL A 83 15.23 14.35 12.50
C VAL A 83 15.14 15.71 13.17
N PRO A 84 14.33 16.64 12.67
CA PRO A 84 14.07 17.91 13.33
C PRO A 84 13.53 17.71 14.75
N VAL A 85 13.71 18.72 15.59
CA VAL A 85 13.12 18.74 16.93
C VAL A 85 11.60 18.72 16.83
N GLY A 86 10.94 17.87 17.62
CA GLY A 86 9.48 17.75 17.61
C GLY A 86 9.00 16.38 18.08
N LYS A 87 7.68 16.20 18.04
CA LYS A 87 7.05 14.92 18.40
C LYS A 87 6.65 14.17 17.13
N TYR A 88 7.15 12.95 16.99
CA TYR A 88 6.96 12.14 15.79
C TYR A 88 6.49 10.73 16.10
N LYS A 89 5.69 10.19 15.20
CA LYS A 89 5.41 8.76 15.13
C LYS A 89 6.16 8.20 13.92
N PHE A 90 6.98 7.19 14.14
CA PHE A 90 7.74 6.54 13.10
C PHE A 90 7.01 5.31 12.58
N TYR A 91 7.07 5.15 11.26
CA TYR A 91 6.64 3.95 10.55
C TYR A 91 7.83 3.40 9.80
N VAL A 92 8.11 2.13 9.98
CA VAL A 92 9.22 1.45 9.31
C VAL A 92 8.64 0.41 8.37
N ILE A 93 9.13 0.38 7.13
CA ILE A 93 8.68 -0.56 6.10
C ILE A 93 9.93 -1.08 5.40
N ASN A 94 10.00 -2.39 5.12
CA ASN A 94 11.05 -2.90 4.26
C ASN A 94 10.85 -2.37 2.84
N ARG A 95 11.94 -1.89 2.26
CA ARG A 95 11.91 -1.34 0.91
C ARG A 95 11.69 -2.46 -0.10
N ASP A 96 10.59 -2.38 -0.82
CA ASP A 96 10.34 -3.15 -2.03
C ASP A 96 9.76 -2.20 -3.08
N GLU A 97 10.62 -1.71 -3.97
CA GLU A 97 10.24 -0.78 -5.03
C GLU A 97 9.83 -1.50 -6.32
N ALA A 98 9.96 -2.83 -6.36
CA ALA A 98 9.65 -3.59 -7.57
C ALA A 98 8.14 -3.66 -7.81
N ASP A 99 7.37 -3.95 -6.77
CA ASP A 99 5.96 -4.29 -6.88
C ASP A 99 5.02 -3.34 -6.13
N PHE A 100 5.57 -2.48 -5.26
CA PHE A 100 4.81 -1.57 -4.40
C PHE A 100 5.26 -0.14 -4.56
N ASP A 101 4.26 0.77 -4.56
CA ASP A 101 4.47 2.21 -4.50
C ASP A 101 4.07 2.75 -3.12
N TYR A 102 4.79 3.77 -2.70
CA TYR A 102 4.48 4.52 -1.50
C TYR A 102 3.85 5.85 -1.89
N GLU A 103 2.56 5.99 -1.68
CA GLU A 103 1.88 7.26 -1.89
C GLU A 103 2.15 8.16 -0.69
N LYS A 104 2.94 9.19 -0.94
CA LYS A 104 3.25 10.23 0.01
C LYS A 104 2.20 11.32 -0.15
N LEU A 105 1.41 11.54 0.88
CA LEU A 105 0.44 12.62 0.87
C LEU A 105 1.18 13.96 0.93
N ASP A 106 1.00 14.78 -0.09
CA ASP A 106 1.47 16.17 -0.07
C ASP A 106 0.47 16.99 0.75
N PHE A 107 0.91 17.45 1.89
CA PHE A 107 0.16 18.22 2.87
C PHE A 107 -0.63 19.41 2.26
N LYS A 108 -0.09 20.03 1.23
CA LYS A 108 -0.68 21.20 0.56
C LYS A 108 -1.85 20.86 -0.39
N LYS A 109 -2.10 19.58 -0.64
CA LYS A 109 -3.08 19.12 -1.66
C LYS A 109 -4.22 18.29 -1.11
N LEU A 110 -4.32 18.12 0.21
CA LEU A 110 -5.35 17.27 0.81
C LEU A 110 -6.67 18.01 0.98
N PRO A 111 -7.80 17.39 0.60
CA PRO A 111 -9.10 17.81 1.10
C PRO A 111 -9.13 17.75 2.63
N MET A 112 -9.85 18.66 3.26
CA MET A 112 -9.95 18.74 4.74
C MET A 112 -10.32 17.39 5.39
N ASP A 113 -11.10 16.57 4.71
CA ASP A 113 -11.54 15.24 5.21
C ASP A 113 -10.40 14.20 5.23
N ASP A 114 -9.35 14.37 4.43
CA ASP A 114 -8.17 13.49 4.39
C ASP A 114 -7.06 13.93 5.37
N LEU A 115 -7.18 15.13 5.96
CA LEU A 115 -6.19 15.65 6.92
C LEU A 115 -6.01 14.79 8.17
N TYR A 116 -7.05 14.10 8.59
CA TYR A 116 -7.02 13.20 9.77
C TYR A 116 -6.32 11.86 9.51
N TYR A 117 -6.02 11.53 8.27
CA TYR A 117 -5.46 10.24 7.85
C TYR A 117 -4.15 10.38 7.07
N GLY A 118 -3.35 11.39 7.39
CA GLY A 118 -2.06 11.72 6.75
C GLY A 118 -1.02 10.60 6.71
N ASP A 119 -1.47 9.36 6.82
CA ASP A 119 -0.65 8.16 6.78
C ASP A 119 -0.14 7.89 5.36
N VAL A 120 1.09 7.41 5.30
CA VAL A 120 1.65 6.83 4.09
C VAL A 120 0.74 5.71 3.61
N LYS A 121 0.36 5.74 2.34
CA LYS A 121 -0.39 4.65 1.71
C LYS A 121 0.56 3.80 0.89
N ILE A 122 0.50 2.51 1.10
CA ILE A 122 1.28 1.54 0.35
C ILE A 122 0.34 0.87 -0.65
N GLY A 123 0.66 0.97 -1.93
CA GLY A 123 -0.15 0.42 -3.01
C GLY A 123 0.61 -0.55 -3.88
N HIS A 124 -0.10 -1.46 -4.54
CA HIS A 124 0.48 -2.21 -5.65
C HIS A 124 0.83 -1.27 -6.79
N LYS A 125 1.99 -1.49 -7.42
CA LYS A 125 2.22 -0.96 -8.76
C LYS A 125 1.23 -1.57 -9.74
N ILE A 126 0.83 -0.80 -10.71
CA ILE A 126 -0.07 -1.27 -11.76
C ILE A 126 0.75 -1.98 -12.84
N ASP A 127 0.28 -3.16 -13.23
CA ASP A 127 0.83 -3.91 -14.37
C ASP A 127 0.19 -3.41 -15.66
N ASP A 128 1.01 -3.11 -16.65
CA ASP A 128 0.59 -2.69 -17.99
C ASP A 128 0.14 -3.85 -18.89
N LEU A 129 0.24 -5.09 -18.38
CA LEU A 129 -0.08 -6.31 -19.10
C LEU A 129 0.71 -6.49 -20.41
N SER A 130 1.86 -5.83 -20.55
CA SER A 130 2.70 -5.90 -21.75
C SER A 130 3.22 -7.32 -22.05
N SER A 131 3.29 -8.17 -21.02
CA SER A 131 3.64 -9.58 -21.16
C SER A 131 2.56 -10.45 -21.82
N ILE A 132 1.33 -9.93 -21.96
CA ILE A 132 0.23 -10.64 -22.63
C ILE A 132 0.35 -10.37 -24.15
N THR A 133 0.78 -11.39 -24.88
CA THR A 133 0.95 -11.35 -26.33
C THR A 133 -0.31 -11.73 -27.12
N ASP A 134 -1.32 -12.19 -26.44
CA ASP A 134 -2.63 -12.55 -27.02
C ASP A 134 -3.54 -11.32 -27.02
N GLU A 135 -3.75 -10.72 -28.19
CA GLU A 135 -4.54 -9.48 -28.31
C GLU A 135 -6.00 -9.67 -27.91
N GLY A 136 -6.61 -10.79 -28.26
CA GLY A 136 -8.00 -11.06 -27.87
C GLY A 136 -8.14 -11.17 -26.35
N VAL A 137 -7.17 -11.79 -25.67
CA VAL A 137 -7.13 -11.81 -24.20
C VAL A 137 -6.90 -10.40 -23.67
N LYS A 138 -5.91 -9.68 -24.18
CA LYS A 138 -5.60 -8.31 -23.73
C LYS A 138 -6.81 -7.38 -23.85
N ASN A 139 -7.55 -7.47 -24.94
CA ASN A 139 -8.76 -6.69 -25.19
C ASN A 139 -9.95 -7.11 -24.31
N ALA A 140 -10.00 -8.37 -23.87
CA ALA A 140 -11.01 -8.86 -22.94
C ALA A 140 -10.76 -8.45 -21.49
N LEU A 141 -9.51 -8.10 -21.16
CA LEU A 141 -9.12 -7.64 -19.84
C LEU A 141 -9.43 -6.15 -19.69
N SER A 142 -9.95 -5.77 -18.52
CA SER A 142 -10.33 -4.37 -18.24
C SER A 142 -10.04 -4.00 -16.80
N GLY A 143 -9.72 -2.72 -16.56
CA GLY A 143 -9.45 -2.19 -15.22
C GLY A 143 -7.97 -2.21 -14.87
N GLU A 144 -7.66 -2.05 -13.59
CA GLU A 144 -6.28 -1.98 -13.08
C GLU A 144 -5.85 -3.33 -12.51
N TYR A 145 -4.66 -3.74 -12.86
CA TYR A 145 -4.06 -5.00 -12.43
C TYR A 145 -2.86 -4.74 -11.53
N ALA A 146 -2.78 -5.49 -10.43
CA ALA A 146 -1.61 -5.48 -9.58
C ALA A 146 -0.41 -6.12 -10.30
N LYS A 147 0.73 -5.47 -10.24
CA LYS A 147 1.99 -6.10 -10.63
C LYS A 147 2.33 -7.19 -9.61
N LEU A 148 2.17 -8.44 -10.03
CA LEU A 148 2.37 -9.61 -9.19
C LEU A 148 3.81 -10.13 -9.34
N ARG A 149 4.70 -9.73 -8.44
CA ARG A 149 6.06 -10.28 -8.31
C ARG A 149 6.33 -10.55 -6.84
N GLY A 150 7.24 -11.41 -6.54
CA GLY A 150 7.36 -11.93 -5.20
C GLY A 150 8.18 -11.07 -4.23
N GLY A 151 7.58 -10.12 -3.56
CA GLY A 151 8.22 -9.40 -2.46
C GLY A 151 7.34 -9.39 -1.20
N VAL A 152 7.84 -9.89 -0.08
CA VAL A 152 7.14 -9.81 1.21
C VAL A 152 7.30 -8.41 1.78
N LEU A 153 6.20 -7.68 1.88
CA LEU A 153 6.17 -6.36 2.50
C LEU A 153 5.94 -6.51 4.01
N ARG A 154 6.83 -5.93 4.79
CA ARG A 154 6.76 -5.90 6.26
C ARG A 154 6.67 -4.47 6.74
N GLY A 155 6.00 -4.26 7.84
CA GLY A 155 5.86 -2.95 8.46
C GLY A 155 5.86 -3.00 9.98
N ASP A 156 6.17 -1.86 10.57
CA ASP A 156 6.02 -1.60 11.99
C ASP A 156 5.61 -0.14 12.19
N SER A 157 4.80 0.12 13.19
CA SER A 157 4.52 1.47 13.65
C SER A 157 5.09 1.64 15.06
N THR A 158 6.11 2.46 15.18
CA THR A 158 6.72 2.77 16.47
C THR A 158 5.85 3.71 17.31
N MET A 159 6.15 3.79 18.58
CA MET A 159 5.50 4.73 19.50
C MET A 159 5.83 6.19 19.16
N LEU A 160 5.04 7.10 19.71
CA LEU A 160 5.31 8.53 19.65
C LEU A 160 6.63 8.85 20.35
N VAL A 161 7.52 9.56 19.65
CA VAL A 161 8.85 9.92 20.13
C VAL A 161 8.97 11.43 20.22
N ASP A 162 9.42 11.93 21.36
CA ASP A 162 9.74 13.35 21.57
C ASP A 162 11.23 13.59 21.27
N VAL A 163 11.50 14.24 20.14
CA VAL A 163 12.84 14.52 19.63
C VAL A 163 13.28 15.90 20.15
N LYS A 164 14.31 15.96 20.99
CA LYS A 164 14.84 17.19 21.56
C LYS A 164 16.27 17.44 21.11
N LEU A 165 16.62 18.71 20.99
CA LEU A 165 17.98 19.12 20.61
C LEU A 165 19.03 18.62 21.60
N GLY A 166 20.15 18.13 21.09
CA GLY A 166 21.27 17.66 21.89
C GLY A 166 21.07 16.38 22.66
N GLN A 167 19.95 15.69 22.43
CA GLN A 167 19.70 14.36 23.00
C GLN A 167 19.98 13.27 21.99
N ASN A 168 20.73 12.24 22.41
CA ASN A 168 20.81 11.00 21.64
C ASN A 168 19.50 10.21 21.84
N VAL A 169 18.64 10.24 20.86
CA VAL A 169 17.38 9.51 20.90
C VAL A 169 17.57 8.16 20.20
N SER A 170 17.17 7.10 20.89
CA SER A 170 17.16 5.75 20.34
C SER A 170 15.72 5.26 20.21
N VAL A 171 15.34 4.86 19.01
CA VAL A 171 14.00 4.30 18.71
C VAL A 171 14.16 2.83 18.43
N THR A 172 13.45 1.99 19.16
CA THR A 172 13.48 0.54 18.94
C THR A 172 12.22 0.12 18.17
N THR A 173 12.43 -0.56 17.04
CA THR A 173 11.32 -1.14 16.27
C THR A 173 10.79 -2.37 17.00
N GLN A 174 9.51 -2.62 16.83
CA GLN A 174 8.91 -3.87 17.28
C GLN A 174 9.19 -4.98 16.26
N LYS A 175 8.74 -6.19 16.57
CA LYS A 175 8.72 -7.28 15.61
C LYS A 175 7.89 -6.88 14.40
N PRO A 176 8.47 -6.93 13.17
CA PRO A 176 7.73 -6.53 11.98
C PRO A 176 6.56 -7.47 11.71
N TYR A 177 5.43 -6.91 11.35
CA TYR A 177 4.29 -7.68 10.85
C TYR A 177 4.23 -7.65 9.32
N THR A 178 3.69 -8.71 8.74
CA THR A 178 3.59 -8.84 7.29
C THR A 178 2.39 -8.05 6.77
N LEU A 179 2.62 -7.09 5.87
CA LEU A 179 1.58 -6.30 5.21
C LEU A 179 0.95 -7.05 4.04
N THR A 180 1.73 -7.88 3.36
CA THR A 180 1.26 -8.78 2.30
C THR A 180 0.75 -10.10 2.88
N THR A 181 -0.10 -10.77 2.14
CA THR A 181 -0.56 -12.13 2.44
C THR A 181 -0.28 -13.01 1.23
N ASP A 182 0.30 -14.18 1.47
CA ASP A 182 0.53 -15.19 0.46
C ASP A 182 -0.69 -16.12 0.40
N TYR A 183 -1.40 -16.08 -0.72
CA TYR A 183 -2.55 -16.93 -1.00
C TYR A 183 -2.15 -18.04 -1.95
N LEU A 184 -2.63 -19.24 -1.73
CA LEU A 184 -2.57 -20.33 -2.70
C LEU A 184 -3.87 -20.35 -3.51
N ILE A 185 -3.77 -20.22 -4.82
CA ILE A 185 -4.90 -20.49 -5.72
C ILE A 185 -5.14 -22.00 -5.77
N SER A 186 -6.38 -22.41 -5.63
CA SER A 186 -6.80 -23.81 -5.69
C SER A 186 -8.07 -23.97 -6.49
N GLY A 187 -8.01 -24.74 -7.55
CA GLY A 187 -9.10 -25.06 -8.45
C GLY A 187 -8.60 -25.91 -9.60
N SER A 188 -9.45 -26.18 -10.58
CA SER A 188 -9.04 -26.88 -11.78
C SER A 188 -9.81 -26.43 -13.01
N VAL A 189 -9.18 -26.61 -14.17
CA VAL A 189 -9.83 -26.45 -15.48
C VAL A 189 -9.81 -27.78 -16.19
N THR A 190 -10.99 -28.23 -16.63
CA THR A 190 -11.18 -29.42 -17.47
C THR A 190 -11.56 -28.97 -18.87
N SER A 191 -10.96 -29.59 -19.88
CA SER A 191 -11.35 -29.43 -21.28
C SER A 191 -12.05 -30.69 -21.75
N ASN A 192 -13.27 -30.56 -22.26
CA ASN A 192 -14.03 -31.71 -22.80
C ASN A 192 -13.55 -32.08 -24.20
N ASP A 193 -13.69 -31.15 -25.15
CA ASP A 193 -13.59 -31.49 -26.56
C ASP A 193 -12.43 -30.82 -27.31
N ASN A 194 -11.78 -29.82 -26.72
CA ASN A 194 -10.78 -29.03 -27.38
C ASN A 194 -9.43 -29.04 -26.61
N TYR A 195 -8.34 -28.76 -27.31
CA TYR A 195 -7.07 -28.46 -26.69
C TYR A 195 -7.06 -27.02 -26.22
N ILE A 196 -6.87 -26.79 -24.94
CA ILE A 196 -6.60 -25.46 -24.39
C ILE A 196 -5.09 -25.18 -24.50
N ASP A 197 -4.70 -24.05 -25.10
CA ASP A 197 -3.31 -23.61 -25.19
C ASP A 197 -2.86 -22.90 -23.93
N LYS A 198 -3.67 -21.94 -23.45
CA LYS A 198 -3.38 -21.15 -22.26
C LYS A 198 -4.63 -20.90 -21.42
N ILE A 199 -4.41 -20.78 -20.13
CA ILE A 199 -5.42 -20.42 -19.14
C ILE A 199 -4.98 -19.17 -18.43
N TYR A 200 -5.85 -18.16 -18.34
CA TYR A 200 -5.64 -16.94 -17.58
C TYR A 200 -6.69 -16.86 -16.47
N VAL A 201 -6.22 -16.64 -15.26
CA VAL A 201 -7.07 -16.51 -14.07
C VAL A 201 -6.99 -15.10 -13.56
N GLU A 202 -8.08 -14.38 -13.65
CA GLU A 202 -8.24 -13.03 -13.12
C GLU A 202 -8.92 -13.11 -11.76
N ILE A 203 -8.20 -12.78 -10.70
CA ILE A 203 -8.77 -12.63 -9.35
C ILE A 203 -9.22 -11.19 -9.20
N CYS A 204 -10.50 -10.97 -9.00
CA CYS A 204 -11.06 -9.66 -8.65
C CYS A 204 -10.88 -9.38 -7.15
N ASP A 205 -11.14 -8.16 -6.70
CA ASP A 205 -11.18 -7.80 -5.27
C ASP A 205 -9.84 -7.88 -4.50
N ILE A 206 -8.71 -7.72 -5.18
CA ILE A 206 -7.43 -7.53 -4.53
C ILE A 206 -7.41 -6.14 -3.88
N VAL A 207 -6.93 -6.05 -2.64
CA VAL A 207 -6.74 -4.79 -1.93
C VAL A 207 -5.68 -3.95 -2.66
N ALA A 208 -6.09 -2.80 -3.19
CA ALA A 208 -5.18 -1.94 -3.95
C ALA A 208 -4.13 -1.27 -3.05
N LYS A 209 -4.54 -0.82 -1.87
CA LYS A 209 -3.69 -0.04 -0.96
C LYS A 209 -3.94 -0.41 0.50
N LYS A 210 -2.89 -0.30 1.32
CA LYS A 210 -2.92 -0.40 2.79
C LYS A 210 -2.19 0.76 3.43
N ARG A 211 -2.52 1.05 4.69
CA ARG A 211 -1.69 1.89 5.57
C ARG A 211 -0.59 1.06 6.22
N PRO A 212 0.48 1.69 6.73
CA PRO A 212 1.53 0.98 7.47
C PRO A 212 1.02 0.21 8.70
N ASN A 213 -0.09 0.64 9.29
CA ASN A 213 -0.75 -0.06 10.39
C ASN A 213 -1.59 -1.28 9.95
N GLY A 214 -1.48 -1.68 8.67
CA GLY A 214 -2.16 -2.84 8.10
C GLY A 214 -3.62 -2.62 7.70
N SER A 215 -4.23 -1.45 7.98
CA SER A 215 -5.61 -1.19 7.56
C SER A 215 -5.72 -1.04 6.05
N SER A 216 -6.71 -1.73 5.45
CA SER A 216 -6.95 -1.68 4.00
C SER A 216 -7.73 -0.43 3.60
N LEU A 217 -7.44 0.09 2.41
CA LEU A 217 -8.19 1.16 1.78
C LEU A 217 -9.16 0.57 0.76
N GLY A 218 -10.36 1.16 0.66
CA GLY A 218 -11.51 0.55 -0.02
C GLY A 218 -11.36 0.24 -1.51
N LYS A 219 -10.41 0.86 -2.23
CA LYS A 219 -10.20 0.58 -3.67
C LYS A 219 -9.76 -0.87 -3.87
N LYS A 220 -10.35 -1.52 -4.87
CA LYS A 220 -10.00 -2.86 -5.33
C LYS A 220 -9.39 -2.81 -6.73
N ILE A 221 -8.45 -3.71 -6.97
CA ILE A 221 -7.82 -3.97 -8.27
C ILE A 221 -7.85 -5.47 -8.54
N LYS A 222 -7.34 -5.89 -9.68
CA LYS A 222 -7.33 -7.27 -10.11
C LYS A 222 -5.92 -7.84 -10.11
N GLY A 223 -5.82 -9.17 -10.06
CA GLY A 223 -4.57 -9.90 -10.27
C GLY A 223 -4.72 -10.91 -11.40
N LEU A 224 -3.73 -10.99 -12.28
CA LEU A 224 -3.77 -11.92 -13.41
C LEU A 224 -2.67 -12.98 -13.27
N LEU A 225 -3.08 -14.24 -13.35
CA LEU A 225 -2.21 -15.39 -13.32
C LEU A 225 -2.34 -16.18 -14.62
N THR A 226 -1.22 -16.60 -15.18
CA THR A 226 -1.20 -17.40 -16.43
C THR A 226 -0.76 -18.82 -16.14
N TYR A 227 -1.45 -19.78 -16.73
CA TYR A 227 -1.14 -21.20 -16.64
C TYR A 227 -0.95 -21.79 -18.04
N SER A 228 -0.18 -22.88 -18.11
CA SER A 228 -0.10 -23.70 -19.33
C SER A 228 -1.47 -24.33 -19.63
N GLY A 229 -1.67 -24.66 -20.87
CA GLY A 229 -2.89 -25.30 -21.32
C GLY A 229 -3.07 -26.74 -20.88
N VAL A 230 -4.11 -27.36 -21.43
CA VAL A 230 -4.51 -28.73 -21.13
C VAL A 230 -4.98 -29.45 -22.41
N LYS A 231 -4.67 -30.75 -22.50
CA LYS A 231 -5.07 -31.59 -23.61
C LYS A 231 -6.59 -31.83 -23.61
N LYS A 232 -7.15 -32.19 -24.77
CA LYS A 232 -8.53 -32.65 -24.92
C LYS A 232 -8.82 -33.75 -23.91
N GLY A 233 -9.95 -33.65 -23.22
CA GLY A 233 -10.39 -34.58 -22.17
C GLY A 233 -9.53 -34.53 -20.90
N GLY A 234 -8.56 -33.58 -20.81
CA GLY A 234 -7.65 -33.48 -19.69
C GLY A 234 -8.11 -32.47 -18.63
N LYS A 235 -7.43 -32.54 -17.49
CA LYS A 235 -7.63 -31.64 -16.34
C LYS A 235 -6.31 -30.94 -15.98
N LYS A 236 -6.38 -29.65 -15.66
CA LYS A 236 -5.26 -28.83 -15.17
C LYS A 236 -5.59 -28.26 -13.81
N ASP A 237 -4.77 -28.57 -12.83
CA ASP A 237 -4.85 -27.96 -11.53
C ASP A 237 -4.33 -26.51 -11.57
N LEU A 238 -5.11 -25.62 -11.01
CA LEU A 238 -4.77 -24.20 -10.87
C LEU A 238 -4.11 -23.99 -9.50
N LYS A 239 -2.83 -24.30 -9.40
CA LYS A 239 -2.04 -24.08 -8.18
C LYS A 239 -0.96 -23.05 -8.45
N LYS A 240 -1.06 -21.87 -7.85
CA LYS A 240 -0.01 -20.82 -7.81
C LYS A 240 -0.15 -19.98 -6.57
N SER A 241 0.97 -19.51 -6.06
CA SER A 241 1.00 -18.49 -5.01
C SER A 241 0.67 -17.12 -5.58
N LEU A 242 -0.08 -16.36 -4.80
CA LEU A 242 -0.48 -14.98 -5.06
C LEU A 242 -0.14 -14.14 -3.84
N LEU A 243 0.99 -13.41 -3.90
CA LEU A 243 1.44 -12.53 -2.83
C LEU A 243 0.90 -11.11 -3.07
N VAL A 244 -0.05 -10.67 -2.25
CA VAL A 244 -0.73 -9.38 -2.40
C VAL A 244 -1.02 -8.74 -1.05
N LEU A 245 -1.38 -7.45 -1.05
CA LEU A 245 -1.79 -6.73 0.16
C LEU A 245 -3.02 -7.35 0.83
N GLY A 246 -3.84 -8.07 0.10
CA GLY A 246 -4.99 -8.82 0.62
C GLY A 246 -6.01 -9.10 -0.47
N VAL A 247 -6.89 -10.05 -0.19
CA VAL A 247 -8.03 -10.42 -1.05
C VAL A 247 -9.29 -10.43 -0.19
N ALA A 248 -10.44 -10.10 -0.75
CA ALA A 248 -11.72 -10.23 -0.06
C ALA A 248 -11.98 -11.70 0.33
N LYS A 249 -12.70 -11.94 1.44
CA LYS A 249 -13.02 -13.30 1.91
C LYS A 249 -13.82 -14.12 0.90
N SER A 250 -14.57 -13.45 0.05
CA SER A 250 -15.28 -14.01 -1.09
C SER A 250 -15.37 -12.97 -2.19
N GLY A 251 -15.48 -13.41 -3.43
CA GLY A 251 -15.55 -12.54 -4.58
C GLY A 251 -15.67 -13.33 -5.87
N THR A 252 -15.30 -12.71 -6.98
CA THR A 252 -15.37 -13.32 -8.31
C THR A 252 -14.00 -13.48 -8.92
N ALA A 253 -13.83 -14.54 -9.70
CA ALA A 253 -12.70 -14.75 -10.58
C ALA A 253 -13.19 -15.00 -12.00
N ASN A 254 -12.49 -14.44 -12.97
CA ASN A 254 -12.73 -14.73 -14.37
C ASN A 254 -11.65 -15.68 -14.88
N ILE A 255 -12.06 -16.75 -15.51
CA ILE A 255 -11.19 -17.72 -16.14
C ILE A 255 -11.33 -17.57 -17.64
N TYR A 256 -10.25 -17.23 -18.31
CA TYR A 256 -10.19 -17.11 -19.76
C TYR A 256 -9.36 -18.27 -20.31
N VAL A 257 -9.87 -18.95 -21.32
CA VAL A 257 -9.14 -19.99 -22.01
C VAL A 257 -8.93 -19.64 -23.48
N ARG A 258 -7.74 -19.94 -23.95
CA ARG A 258 -7.38 -19.87 -25.36
C ARG A 258 -7.24 -21.29 -25.88
N PHE A 259 -8.10 -21.65 -26.84
CA PHE A 259 -7.97 -22.95 -27.50
C PHE A 259 -6.81 -22.96 -28.48
N LEU A 260 -6.20 -24.11 -28.65
CA LEU A 260 -5.15 -24.32 -29.65
C LEU A 260 -5.71 -24.05 -31.06
N ASN A 261 -4.93 -23.37 -31.88
CA ASN A 261 -5.30 -22.97 -33.24
C ASN A 261 -6.44 -21.93 -33.36
N SER A 262 -6.95 -21.39 -32.25
CA SER A 262 -7.86 -20.25 -32.34
C SER A 262 -7.13 -18.97 -32.74
N ASP A 263 -7.83 -18.10 -33.47
CA ASP A 263 -7.29 -16.79 -33.83
C ASP A 263 -7.06 -15.95 -32.58
N LYS A 264 -5.82 -15.49 -32.38
CA LYS A 264 -5.41 -14.67 -31.21
C LYS A 264 -6.04 -13.28 -31.19
N SER A 265 -6.59 -12.81 -32.30
CA SER A 265 -7.32 -11.54 -32.35
C SER A 265 -8.75 -11.65 -31.80
N THR A 266 -9.31 -12.84 -31.77
CA THR A 266 -10.67 -13.07 -31.25
C THR A 266 -10.70 -13.10 -29.73
N ALA A 267 -11.85 -12.83 -29.13
CA ALA A 267 -12.03 -12.94 -27.69
C ALA A 267 -11.84 -14.40 -27.21
N PRO A 268 -11.14 -14.61 -26.09
CA PRO A 268 -11.04 -15.93 -25.46
C PRO A 268 -12.40 -16.37 -24.91
N GLU A 269 -12.60 -17.68 -24.75
CA GLU A 269 -13.74 -18.12 -23.98
C GLU A 269 -13.57 -17.78 -22.50
N LYS A 270 -14.65 -17.29 -21.87
CA LYS A 270 -14.64 -16.79 -20.51
C LYS A 270 -15.66 -17.51 -19.63
N ARG A 271 -15.26 -17.89 -18.43
CA ARG A 271 -16.14 -18.31 -17.34
C ARG A 271 -15.91 -17.42 -16.13
N THR A 272 -17.00 -17.00 -15.50
CA THR A 272 -16.93 -16.28 -14.21
C THR A 272 -17.36 -17.25 -13.11
N VAL A 273 -16.54 -17.37 -12.09
CA VAL A 273 -16.78 -18.22 -10.93
C VAL A 273 -16.69 -17.42 -9.64
N ASN A 274 -17.42 -17.86 -8.63
CA ASN A 274 -17.24 -17.30 -7.28
C ASN A 274 -16.09 -18.01 -6.59
N TYR A 275 -15.30 -17.26 -5.85
CA TYR A 275 -14.29 -17.83 -4.98
C TYR A 275 -14.60 -17.58 -3.51
N THR A 276 -14.02 -18.41 -2.65
CA THR A 276 -13.96 -18.20 -1.21
C THR A 276 -12.52 -18.33 -0.72
N VAL A 277 -12.18 -17.54 0.29
CA VAL A 277 -10.87 -17.64 0.96
C VAL A 277 -11.05 -18.43 2.25
N VAL A 278 -10.31 -19.52 2.38
CA VAL A 278 -10.30 -20.38 3.55
C VAL A 278 -8.88 -20.53 4.10
N ASP A 279 -8.76 -20.83 5.38
CA ASP A 279 -7.52 -21.29 5.95
C ASP A 279 -7.33 -22.80 5.66
N GLY A 280 -6.13 -23.20 5.29
CA GLY A 280 -5.82 -24.58 4.94
C GLY A 280 -4.31 -24.82 4.94
N GLN A 281 -3.91 -25.96 4.42
CA GLN A 281 -2.51 -26.32 4.26
C GLN A 281 -2.16 -26.49 2.79
N ASP A 282 -0.93 -26.15 2.43
CA ASP A 282 -0.39 -26.50 1.11
C ASP A 282 0.06 -27.97 1.06
N ASP A 283 0.57 -28.40 -0.10
CA ASP A 283 1.00 -29.79 -0.31
C ASP A 283 2.17 -30.20 0.62
N ASN A 284 2.85 -29.23 1.25
CA ASN A 284 3.94 -29.46 2.21
C ASN A 284 3.46 -29.37 3.67
N GLY A 285 2.17 -29.21 3.91
CA GLY A 285 1.58 -29.09 5.24
C GLY A 285 1.73 -27.70 5.87
N ALA A 286 2.23 -26.71 5.14
CA ALA A 286 2.32 -25.33 5.65
C ALA A 286 0.96 -24.64 5.65
N ASN A 287 0.62 -23.98 6.75
CA ASN A 287 -0.62 -23.21 6.86
C ASN A 287 -0.64 -22.07 5.85
N ARG A 288 -1.69 -22.01 5.04
CA ARG A 288 -1.89 -21.04 3.97
C ARG A 288 -3.31 -20.52 3.94
N ARG A 289 -3.49 -19.34 3.40
CA ARG A 289 -4.80 -18.88 2.93
C ARG A 289 -5.02 -19.35 1.51
N ILE A 290 -6.12 -20.03 1.28
CA ILE A 290 -6.45 -20.68 -0.01
C ILE A 290 -7.62 -19.97 -0.65
N ILE A 291 -7.44 -19.48 -1.89
CA ILE A 291 -8.51 -18.99 -2.76
C ILE A 291 -9.05 -20.19 -3.52
N LYS A 292 -10.23 -20.67 -3.12
CA LYS A 292 -10.90 -21.81 -3.78
C LYS A 292 -11.76 -21.34 -4.93
N LEU A 293 -11.44 -21.82 -6.15
CA LEU A 293 -12.17 -21.52 -7.38
C LEU A 293 -13.14 -22.64 -7.77
N GLY A 294 -12.94 -23.86 -7.25
CA GLY A 294 -13.68 -25.04 -7.68
C GLY A 294 -13.18 -25.64 -9.00
N ASP A 295 -13.98 -26.54 -9.55
CA ASP A 295 -13.71 -27.20 -10.84
C ASP A 295 -14.49 -26.48 -11.95
N ILE A 296 -13.78 -26.09 -13.02
CA ILE A 296 -14.31 -25.32 -14.14
C ILE A 296 -14.16 -26.15 -15.41
N THR A 297 -15.25 -26.30 -16.17
CA THR A 297 -15.25 -27.06 -17.41
C THR A 297 -15.46 -26.14 -18.61
N PHE A 298 -14.69 -26.35 -19.67
CA PHE A 298 -14.77 -25.68 -20.96
C PHE A 298 -14.96 -26.67 -22.08
#